data_5e0cc116579855dff1248cf6cce49e29
#
_entry.id   5e0cc116579855dff1248cf6cce49e29
#
_cell.length_a   1.000
_cell.length_b   1.000
_cell.length_c   1.000
_cell.angle_alpha   90.00
_cell.angle_beta   90.00
_cell.angle_gamma   90.00
#
_symmetry.space_group_name_H-M   'P 1'
#
loop_
_entity.id
_entity.type
_entity.pdbx_description
1 polymer ?
#
loop_
_entity_poly.entity_id
_entity_poly.type
_entity_poly.pdbx_seq_one_letter_code
_entity_poly.pdbx_strand_id
1 'polypeptide(L)'
;IGVNGTNGSSVTINGKDGSIGMVGKDGKDGLTMKAGKGKDGIDGKNGADGMTRITYTDDKNQSHEVATLDDGLKFAGNTGSVAKKLNETMTIKGTGTKADSQYDSSNIKTVVDAQGDLVIGLDKNLKADTVTVGGQGKDGADGINGAIGVKGADGKDGVTISSIGKDGTNGTDGH
;
A
#
# COMPACT_ATOMS: atom_id res chain seq x y z
N ILE A 1 44.05 -3.71 -12.92
CA ILE A 1 43.99 -4.65 -14.06
C ILE A 1 42.91 -4.12 -15.01
N GLY A 2 43.23 -4.00 -16.29
CA GLY A 2 42.31 -3.56 -17.34
C GLY A 2 42.21 -4.59 -18.45
N VAL A 3 41.01 -4.76 -18.99
CA VAL A 3 40.71 -5.53 -20.18
C VAL A 3 40.04 -4.59 -21.17
N ASN A 4 40.73 -4.35 -22.29
CA ASN A 4 40.20 -3.49 -23.35
C ASN A 4 39.50 -4.35 -24.41
N GLY A 5 38.28 -4.00 -24.74
CA GLY A 5 37.54 -4.57 -25.88
C GLY A 5 37.74 -3.74 -27.14
N THR A 6 37.00 -4.08 -28.18
CA THR A 6 36.93 -3.30 -29.42
C THR A 6 36.03 -2.07 -29.23
N ASN A 7 36.28 -1.02 -30.03
CA ASN A 7 35.48 0.20 -30.06
C ASN A 7 35.35 0.93 -28.70
N GLY A 8 36.47 1.01 -27.96
CA GLY A 8 36.53 1.80 -26.73
C GLY A 8 35.91 1.16 -25.51
N SER A 9 35.35 -0.05 -25.60
CA SER A 9 34.84 -0.76 -24.43
C SER A 9 36.01 -1.25 -23.55
N SER A 10 35.80 -1.24 -22.22
CA SER A 10 36.79 -1.74 -21.25
C SER A 10 36.19 -2.14 -19.92
N VAL A 11 36.90 -3.02 -19.22
CA VAL A 11 36.64 -3.30 -17.80
C VAL A 11 37.95 -3.08 -17.04
N THR A 12 37.88 -2.33 -15.95
CA THR A 12 39.03 -2.04 -15.09
C THR A 12 38.76 -2.49 -13.66
N ILE A 13 39.66 -3.29 -13.11
CA ILE A 13 39.65 -3.66 -11.69
C ILE A 13 40.72 -2.83 -11.00
N ASN A 14 40.32 -1.98 -10.06
CA ASN A 14 41.18 -1.09 -9.32
C ASN A 14 41.50 -1.68 -7.95
N GLY A 15 42.74 -2.15 -7.76
CA GLY A 15 43.17 -2.70 -6.47
C GLY A 15 43.42 -1.66 -5.38
N LYS A 16 43.43 -0.36 -5.69
CA LYS A 16 43.66 0.70 -4.72
C LYS A 16 42.40 0.98 -3.87
N ASP A 17 41.22 0.93 -4.46
CA ASP A 17 39.97 1.26 -3.82
C ASP A 17 38.90 0.17 -3.94
N GLY A 18 39.24 -0.96 -4.56
CA GLY A 18 38.34 -2.10 -4.74
C GLY A 18 37.25 -1.85 -5.76
N SER A 19 37.30 -0.82 -6.58
CA SER A 19 36.28 -0.53 -7.58
C SER A 19 36.45 -1.36 -8.86
N ILE A 20 35.35 -1.55 -9.58
CA ILE A 20 35.28 -2.11 -10.92
C ILE A 20 34.64 -1.07 -11.84
N GLY A 21 35.43 -0.59 -12.79
CA GLY A 21 34.98 0.31 -13.84
C GLY A 21 34.59 -0.46 -15.10
N MET A 22 33.46 -0.09 -15.71
CA MET A 22 33.02 -0.63 -16.99
C MET A 22 32.69 0.53 -17.92
N VAL A 23 33.22 0.44 -19.13
CA VAL A 23 32.96 1.40 -20.21
C VAL A 23 32.31 0.65 -21.35
N GLY A 24 31.19 1.11 -21.81
CA GLY A 24 30.46 0.52 -22.91
C GLY A 24 31.10 0.77 -24.28
N LYS A 25 30.44 0.31 -25.33
CA LYS A 25 30.85 0.54 -26.70
C LYS A 25 31.01 2.03 -26.99
N ASP A 26 32.00 2.39 -27.76
CA ASP A 26 32.33 3.77 -28.13
C ASP A 26 32.70 4.69 -26.95
N GLY A 27 33.17 4.10 -25.85
CA GLY A 27 33.57 4.85 -24.65
C GLY A 27 32.45 5.52 -23.90
N LYS A 28 31.21 5.10 -24.16
CA LYS A 28 29.97 5.65 -23.55
C LYS A 28 29.36 4.69 -22.53
N ASP A 29 28.35 5.18 -21.82
CA ASP A 29 27.56 4.40 -20.87
C ASP A 29 28.40 3.68 -19.81
N GLY A 30 29.40 4.38 -19.31
CA GLY A 30 30.30 3.85 -18.29
C GLY A 30 29.65 3.87 -16.90
N LEU A 31 30.07 2.91 -16.07
CA LEU A 31 29.80 2.95 -14.65
C LEU A 31 31.01 2.49 -13.83
N THR A 32 31.13 2.97 -12.61
CA THR A 32 32.12 2.48 -11.64
C THR A 32 31.37 1.91 -10.44
N MET A 33 31.59 0.64 -10.14
CA MET A 33 30.96 -0.10 -9.06
C MET A 33 31.95 -0.37 -7.93
N LYS A 34 31.50 -0.22 -6.69
CA LYS A 34 32.31 -0.54 -5.49
C LYS A 34 31.40 -0.93 -4.32
N ALA A 35 32.00 -1.54 -3.31
CA ALA A 35 31.34 -1.66 -2.01
C ALA A 35 31.35 -0.30 -1.30
N GLY A 36 30.25 0.05 -0.69
CA GLY A 36 30.11 1.31 0.05
C GLY A 36 29.06 1.20 1.14
N LYS A 37 29.05 2.18 2.03
CA LYS A 37 27.96 2.37 2.97
C LYS A 37 26.81 3.05 2.25
N GLY A 38 25.63 2.44 2.31
CA GLY A 38 24.41 2.96 1.74
C GLY A 38 23.33 3.14 2.80
N LYS A 39 22.13 3.44 2.36
CA LYS A 39 20.96 3.51 3.25
C LYS A 39 20.69 2.14 3.86
N ASP A 40 20.23 2.13 5.11
CA ASP A 40 19.66 0.91 5.70
C ASP A 40 18.41 0.45 4.92
N GLY A 41 18.01 -0.79 5.13
CA GLY A 41 16.79 -1.31 4.54
C GLY A 41 15.54 -0.57 5.01
N ILE A 42 14.37 -1.02 4.53
CA ILE A 42 13.07 -0.33 4.78
C ILE A 42 12.76 -0.13 6.26
N ASP A 43 13.20 -1.03 7.14
CA ASP A 43 13.03 -0.96 8.59
C ASP A 43 14.23 -0.30 9.29
N GLY A 44 15.26 0.04 8.53
CA GLY A 44 16.50 0.60 9.05
C GLY A 44 16.36 2.06 9.46
N LYS A 45 17.30 2.49 10.28
CA LYS A 45 17.47 3.91 10.60
C LYS A 45 18.39 4.54 9.55
N ASN A 46 18.01 5.66 9.02
CA ASN A 46 18.94 6.49 8.25
C ASN A 46 20.05 6.95 9.20
N GLY A 47 21.24 6.40 9.10
CA GLY A 47 22.29 6.74 10.02
C GLY A 47 23.69 6.37 9.55
N ALA A 48 24.69 6.69 10.38
CA ALA A 48 26.11 6.52 10.09
C ALA A 48 26.54 5.05 9.88
N ASP A 49 25.71 4.10 10.30
CA ASP A 49 25.98 2.66 10.27
C ASP A 49 25.27 1.93 9.13
N GLY A 50 24.88 2.64 8.08
CA GLY A 50 24.22 2.08 6.90
C GLY A 50 24.83 0.76 6.44
N MET A 51 23.99 -0.16 5.98
CA MET A 51 24.43 -1.47 5.52
C MET A 51 25.40 -1.36 4.34
N THR A 52 26.28 -2.34 4.19
CA THR A 52 27.17 -2.42 3.04
C THR A 52 26.37 -2.76 1.78
N ARG A 53 26.51 -1.94 0.75
CA ARG A 53 25.82 -2.08 -0.53
C ARG A 53 26.79 -2.09 -1.70
N ILE A 54 26.34 -2.60 -2.82
CA ILE A 54 26.95 -2.29 -4.10
C ILE A 54 26.47 -0.90 -4.49
N THR A 55 27.41 0.02 -4.64
CA THR A 55 27.16 1.36 -5.17
C THR A 55 27.80 1.49 -6.53
N TYR A 56 27.23 2.29 -7.41
CA TYR A 56 27.86 2.64 -8.68
C TYR A 56 27.67 4.12 -8.99
N THR A 57 28.63 4.63 -9.74
CA THR A 57 28.57 5.98 -10.29
C THR A 57 28.36 5.86 -11.79
N ASP A 58 27.36 6.55 -12.31
CA ASP A 58 27.01 6.55 -13.72
C ASP A 58 27.91 7.50 -14.54
N ASP A 59 27.68 7.58 -15.85
CA ASP A 59 28.40 8.44 -16.80
C ASP A 59 28.18 9.95 -16.56
N LYS A 60 27.14 10.31 -15.77
CA LYS A 60 26.86 11.68 -15.34
C LYS A 60 27.44 12.00 -13.97
N ASN A 61 28.29 11.11 -13.45
CA ASN A 61 28.90 11.22 -12.12
C ASN A 61 27.88 11.23 -10.97
N GLN A 62 26.72 10.59 -11.15
CA GLN A 62 25.70 10.42 -10.11
C GLN A 62 25.90 9.07 -9.41
N SER A 63 25.81 9.09 -8.09
CA SER A 63 25.93 7.87 -7.27
C SER A 63 24.59 7.21 -7.09
N HIS A 64 24.55 5.91 -7.27
CA HIS A 64 23.39 5.04 -7.12
C HIS A 64 23.70 3.87 -6.19
N GLU A 65 22.67 3.33 -5.56
CA GLU A 65 22.75 2.15 -4.70
C GLU A 65 21.95 1.00 -5.32
N VAL A 66 22.51 -0.20 -5.28
CA VAL A 66 21.80 -1.40 -5.70
C VAL A 66 20.89 -1.84 -4.56
N ALA A 67 19.61 -2.01 -4.86
CA ALA A 67 18.63 -2.49 -3.90
C ALA A 67 18.95 -3.92 -3.44
N THR A 68 18.61 -4.21 -2.20
CA THR A 68 18.72 -5.53 -1.57
C THR A 68 17.35 -6.02 -1.12
N LEU A 69 17.26 -7.26 -0.63
CA LEU A 69 16.02 -7.78 -0.06
C LEU A 69 15.56 -7.06 1.22
N ASP A 70 16.44 -6.26 1.83
CA ASP A 70 16.08 -5.42 2.98
C ASP A 70 15.40 -4.10 2.58
N ASP A 71 15.43 -3.76 1.31
CA ASP A 71 14.66 -2.65 0.78
C ASP A 71 13.20 -3.05 0.56
N GLY A 72 12.32 -2.09 0.36
CA GLY A 72 10.91 -2.37 0.15
C GLY A 72 10.06 -1.11 0.12
N LEU A 73 8.79 -1.25 0.49
CA LEU A 73 7.81 -0.16 0.52
C LEU A 73 7.19 -0.01 1.91
N LYS A 74 6.88 1.21 2.27
CA LYS A 74 6.03 1.51 3.44
C LYS A 74 4.61 1.76 2.97
N PHE A 75 3.66 1.10 3.61
CA PHE A 75 2.24 1.28 3.40
C PHE A 75 1.66 1.99 4.61
N ALA A 76 0.92 3.05 4.36
CA ALA A 76 0.26 3.82 5.41
C ALA A 76 -1.24 3.91 5.10
N GLY A 77 -2.06 3.85 6.14
CA GLY A 77 -3.47 4.14 6.08
C GLY A 77 -3.77 5.50 6.76
N ASN A 78 -5.04 5.83 6.92
CA ASN A 78 -5.45 6.99 7.73
C ASN A 78 -4.88 6.90 9.15
N THR A 79 -4.71 5.69 9.66
CA THR A 79 -4.01 5.40 10.91
C THR A 79 -3.04 4.24 10.70
N GLY A 80 -1.87 4.35 11.27
CA GLY A 80 -0.85 3.30 11.21
C GLY A 80 -0.09 3.23 9.89
N SER A 81 1.05 2.56 9.96
CA SER A 81 1.87 2.24 8.81
C SER A 81 2.61 0.91 9.04
N VAL A 82 3.00 0.26 7.96
CA VAL A 82 3.80 -0.96 7.99
C VAL A 82 4.84 -0.93 6.89
N ALA A 83 6.06 -1.38 7.20
CA ALA A 83 7.10 -1.62 6.20
C ALA A 83 7.00 -3.06 5.69
N LYS A 84 7.21 -3.25 4.39
CA LYS A 84 7.30 -4.55 3.73
C LYS A 84 8.57 -4.61 2.91
N LYS A 85 9.43 -5.58 3.22
CA LYS A 85 10.64 -5.85 2.47
C LYS A 85 10.33 -6.49 1.12
N LEU A 86 11.29 -6.45 0.21
CA LEU A 86 11.19 -7.20 -1.05
C LEU A 86 10.96 -8.68 -0.76
N ASN A 87 10.10 -9.33 -1.53
CA ASN A 87 9.61 -10.71 -1.35
C ASN A 87 8.64 -10.93 -0.18
N GLU A 88 8.29 -9.93 0.59
CA GLU A 88 7.19 -10.05 1.56
C GLU A 88 5.83 -9.80 0.91
N THR A 89 4.80 -10.43 1.45
CA THR A 89 3.42 -10.24 0.98
C THR A 89 2.75 -9.10 1.75
N MET A 90 2.15 -8.16 1.02
CA MET A 90 1.18 -7.22 1.57
C MET A 90 -0.23 -7.77 1.37
N THR A 91 -0.95 -8.00 2.47
CA THR A 91 -2.33 -8.48 2.42
C THR A 91 -3.29 -7.32 2.69
N ILE A 92 -4.21 -7.08 1.74
CA ILE A 92 -5.34 -6.15 1.89
C ILE A 92 -6.60 -7.02 1.96
N LYS A 93 -7.31 -6.99 3.09
CA LYS A 93 -8.49 -7.84 3.30
C LYS A 93 -9.56 -7.15 4.14
N GLY A 94 -10.80 -7.49 3.87
CA GLY A 94 -11.93 -7.26 4.78
C GLY A 94 -12.15 -8.45 5.71
N THR A 95 -13.19 -8.37 6.52
CA THR A 95 -13.62 -9.43 7.45
C THR A 95 -14.80 -10.25 6.94
N GLY A 96 -15.22 -10.02 5.69
CA GLY A 96 -16.32 -10.74 5.07
C GLY A 96 -16.04 -12.24 4.93
N THR A 97 -17.05 -13.07 5.11
CA THR A 97 -16.96 -14.54 5.14
C THR A 97 -17.86 -15.26 4.13
N LYS A 98 -18.64 -14.49 3.36
CA LYS A 98 -19.50 -15.04 2.32
C LYS A 98 -18.68 -15.52 1.10
N ALA A 99 -19.28 -16.29 0.22
CA ALA A 99 -18.66 -16.67 -1.06
C ALA A 99 -18.37 -15.41 -1.92
N ASP A 100 -17.29 -15.45 -2.70
CA ASP A 100 -16.84 -14.29 -3.50
C ASP A 100 -17.92 -13.77 -4.46
N SER A 101 -18.77 -14.64 -5.00
CA SER A 101 -19.90 -14.28 -5.86
C SER A 101 -20.99 -13.44 -5.19
N GLN A 102 -20.93 -13.31 -3.86
CA GLN A 102 -21.85 -12.50 -3.08
C GLN A 102 -21.29 -11.10 -2.74
N TYR A 103 -20.13 -10.78 -3.28
CA TYR A 103 -19.53 -9.45 -3.19
C TYR A 103 -19.53 -8.78 -4.56
N ASP A 104 -19.88 -7.52 -4.58
CA ASP A 104 -19.87 -6.69 -5.78
C ASP A 104 -18.93 -5.50 -5.56
N SER A 105 -18.08 -5.27 -6.55
CA SER A 105 -17.13 -4.15 -6.55
C SER A 105 -17.66 -2.89 -7.25
N SER A 106 -18.88 -2.90 -7.78
CA SER A 106 -19.44 -1.79 -8.56
C SER A 106 -19.56 -0.48 -7.77
N ASN A 107 -19.64 -0.57 -6.45
CA ASN A 107 -19.70 0.59 -5.56
C ASN A 107 -18.32 1.14 -5.16
N ILE A 108 -17.22 0.49 -5.58
CA ILE A 108 -15.87 0.83 -5.15
C ILE A 108 -15.07 1.32 -6.33
N LYS A 109 -14.33 2.41 -6.14
CA LYS A 109 -13.37 2.92 -7.11
C LYS A 109 -12.05 3.22 -6.42
N THR A 110 -10.95 2.85 -7.07
CA THR A 110 -9.61 3.25 -6.67
C THR A 110 -9.09 4.38 -7.57
N VAL A 111 -8.46 5.36 -6.97
CA VAL A 111 -7.87 6.51 -7.67
C VAL A 111 -6.51 6.81 -7.07
N VAL A 112 -5.53 7.14 -7.91
CA VAL A 112 -4.28 7.74 -7.44
C VAL A 112 -4.47 9.26 -7.50
N ASP A 113 -4.33 9.91 -6.36
CA ASP A 113 -4.51 11.37 -6.27
C ASP A 113 -3.25 12.17 -6.63
N ALA A 114 -3.32 13.49 -6.54
CA ALA A 114 -2.22 14.38 -6.88
C ALA A 114 -1.01 14.27 -5.92
N GLN A 115 -1.20 13.71 -4.73
CA GLN A 115 -0.16 13.43 -3.73
C GLN A 115 0.49 12.06 -3.97
N GLY A 116 -0.06 11.26 -4.87
CA GLY A 116 0.40 9.89 -5.15
C GLY A 116 -0.21 8.84 -4.23
N ASP A 117 -1.24 9.19 -3.46
CA ASP A 117 -1.92 8.26 -2.58
C ASP A 117 -2.95 7.40 -3.34
N LEU A 118 -2.98 6.11 -3.07
CA LEU A 118 -4.02 5.21 -3.56
C LEU A 118 -5.27 5.32 -2.67
N VAL A 119 -6.24 6.09 -3.14
CA VAL A 119 -7.51 6.32 -2.45
C VAL A 119 -8.54 5.28 -2.86
N ILE A 120 -9.20 4.66 -1.87
CA ILE A 120 -10.32 3.74 -2.10
C ILE A 120 -11.60 4.51 -1.78
N GLY A 121 -12.38 4.79 -2.79
CA GLY A 121 -13.63 5.52 -2.70
C GLY A 121 -14.86 4.62 -2.81
N LEU A 122 -15.88 4.93 -2.03
CA LEU A 122 -17.20 4.32 -2.14
C LEU A 122 -18.11 5.25 -2.94
N ASP A 123 -18.91 4.71 -3.85
CA ASP A 123 -19.87 5.50 -4.63
C ASP A 123 -20.87 6.23 -3.69
N LYS A 124 -21.18 7.47 -4.02
CA LYS A 124 -22.19 8.25 -3.30
C LYS A 124 -23.61 7.69 -3.48
N ASN A 125 -23.84 6.96 -4.56
CA ASN A 125 -25.10 6.28 -4.87
C ASN A 125 -24.90 4.78 -4.73
N LEU A 126 -25.03 4.26 -3.52
CA LEU A 126 -24.85 2.84 -3.24
C LEU A 126 -25.96 2.01 -3.87
N LYS A 127 -25.57 0.95 -4.56
CA LYS A 127 -26.44 -0.09 -5.11
C LYS A 127 -26.21 -1.37 -4.31
N ALA A 128 -27.27 -1.91 -3.74
CA ALA A 128 -27.24 -3.16 -3.01
C ALA A 128 -28.60 -3.87 -3.14
N ASP A 129 -28.59 -5.18 -3.22
CA ASP A 129 -29.82 -5.96 -3.25
C ASP A 129 -30.59 -5.86 -1.92
N THR A 130 -29.86 -5.84 -0.82
CA THR A 130 -30.41 -5.70 0.53
C THR A 130 -29.51 -4.86 1.43
N VAL A 131 -30.10 -4.08 2.32
CA VAL A 131 -29.40 -3.34 3.37
C VAL A 131 -29.99 -3.71 4.73
N THR A 132 -29.17 -4.20 5.63
CA THR A 132 -29.55 -4.45 7.03
C THR A 132 -29.01 -3.33 7.90
N VAL A 133 -29.89 -2.66 8.64
CA VAL A 133 -29.54 -1.57 9.54
C VAL A 133 -29.88 -1.96 10.96
N GLY A 134 -28.93 -1.81 11.86
CA GLY A 134 -29.04 -2.25 13.26
C GLY A 134 -28.27 -3.54 13.51
N GLY A 135 -28.11 -3.91 14.76
CA GLY A 135 -27.48 -5.16 15.20
C GLY A 135 -28.52 -6.17 15.64
N GLN A 136 -28.30 -7.44 15.34
CA GLN A 136 -29.12 -8.51 15.85
C GLN A 136 -28.74 -8.81 17.31
N GLY A 137 -29.73 -8.92 18.19
CA GLY A 137 -29.54 -9.36 19.57
C GLY A 137 -29.14 -10.84 19.61
N LYS A 138 -28.42 -11.23 20.64
CA LYS A 138 -28.03 -12.62 20.89
C LYS A 138 -29.05 -13.23 21.87
N ASP A 139 -29.60 -14.39 21.51
CA ASP A 139 -30.46 -15.27 22.35
C ASP A 139 -31.14 -14.58 23.55
N GLY A 140 -32.22 -13.80 23.29
CA GLY A 140 -32.99 -13.14 24.34
C GLY A 140 -32.42 -11.83 24.89
N ALA A 141 -31.32 -11.33 24.32
CA ALA A 141 -30.83 -9.98 24.59
C ALA A 141 -31.29 -9.00 23.52
N ASP A 142 -31.46 -7.73 23.91
CA ASP A 142 -31.84 -6.68 22.99
C ASP A 142 -30.81 -6.47 21.88
N GLY A 143 -31.27 -6.34 20.64
CA GLY A 143 -30.43 -5.90 19.51
C GLY A 143 -30.14 -4.41 19.57
N ILE A 144 -29.27 -3.96 18.69
CA ILE A 144 -28.99 -2.53 18.48
C ILE A 144 -30.04 -1.97 17.52
N ASN A 145 -30.77 -0.95 17.95
CA ASN A 145 -31.75 -0.27 17.09
C ASN A 145 -31.07 0.33 15.86
N GLY A 146 -31.53 -0.03 14.67
CA GLY A 146 -31.10 0.57 13.42
C GLY A 146 -31.97 1.78 13.06
N ALA A 147 -31.38 2.75 12.39
CA ALA A 147 -32.09 3.89 11.84
C ALA A 147 -31.55 4.28 10.46
N ILE A 148 -32.44 4.69 9.57
CA ILE A 148 -32.08 5.31 8.28
C ILE A 148 -32.61 6.74 8.35
N GLY A 149 -31.69 7.72 8.34
CA GLY A 149 -32.01 9.13 8.30
C GLY A 149 -31.82 9.71 6.89
N VAL A 150 -32.85 10.40 6.39
CA VAL A 150 -32.78 11.15 5.14
C VAL A 150 -32.79 12.63 5.49
N LYS A 151 -31.72 13.35 5.18
CA LYS A 151 -31.59 14.78 5.43
C LYS A 151 -32.08 15.60 4.22
N GLY A 152 -32.85 16.67 4.50
CA GLY A 152 -33.24 17.64 3.48
C GLY A 152 -32.07 18.57 3.09
N ALA A 153 -32.25 19.34 2.03
CA ALA A 153 -31.24 20.26 1.51
C ALA A 153 -30.83 21.36 2.51
N ASP A 154 -31.67 21.67 3.48
CA ASP A 154 -31.43 22.62 4.58
C ASP A 154 -30.69 21.99 5.79
N GLY A 155 -30.27 20.72 5.68
CA GLY A 155 -29.60 20.00 6.76
C GLY A 155 -30.49 19.49 7.87
N LYS A 156 -31.82 19.72 7.78
CA LYS A 156 -32.82 19.17 8.71
C LYS A 156 -33.22 17.76 8.29
N ASP A 157 -33.70 17.00 9.24
CA ASP A 157 -34.15 15.63 8.97
C ASP A 157 -35.44 15.65 8.12
N GLY A 158 -35.36 15.01 6.95
CA GLY A 158 -36.48 14.84 6.04
C GLY A 158 -37.34 13.64 6.44
N VAL A 159 -36.76 12.46 6.48
CA VAL A 159 -37.43 11.20 6.87
C VAL A 159 -36.47 10.39 7.73
N THR A 160 -36.95 9.85 8.83
CA THR A 160 -36.24 8.86 9.64
C THR A 160 -37.05 7.57 9.69
N ILE A 161 -36.46 6.47 9.25
CA ILE A 161 -37.00 5.12 9.39
C ILE A 161 -36.22 4.45 10.51
N SER A 162 -36.84 4.12 11.60
CA SER A 162 -36.21 3.44 12.74
C SER A 162 -37.07 2.28 13.20
N SER A 163 -36.43 1.20 13.64
CA SER A 163 -37.11 0.12 14.35
C SER A 163 -36.77 0.23 15.83
N ILE A 164 -37.76 0.14 16.67
CA ILE A 164 -37.62 -0.03 18.11
C ILE A 164 -37.94 -1.49 18.39
N GLY A 165 -36.90 -2.30 18.66
CA GLY A 165 -37.13 -3.67 19.10
C GLY A 165 -37.75 -3.69 20.48
N LYS A 166 -38.80 -4.47 20.66
CA LYS A 166 -39.23 -4.90 21.99
C LYS A 166 -38.66 -6.26 22.29
N ASP A 167 -38.40 -6.51 23.57
CA ASP A 167 -38.05 -7.84 24.08
C ASP A 167 -38.97 -8.87 23.49
N GLY A 168 -38.41 -9.94 22.92
CA GLY A 168 -39.15 -11.01 22.29
C GLY A 168 -40.03 -11.78 23.26
N THR A 169 -41.21 -11.28 23.55
CA THR A 169 -42.32 -12.07 23.96
C THR A 169 -43.26 -12.20 22.77
N ASN A 170 -43.32 -13.46 22.27
CA ASN A 170 -44.24 -13.94 21.25
C ASN A 170 -45.00 -12.86 20.46
N GLY A 171 -44.46 -12.55 19.28
CA GLY A 171 -45.12 -11.93 18.17
C GLY A 171 -46.48 -11.32 18.38
N THR A 172 -46.49 -10.09 18.79
CA THR A 172 -47.56 -9.19 18.39
C THR A 172 -46.92 -8.19 17.46
N ASP A 173 -47.47 -8.15 16.24
CA ASP A 173 -46.95 -7.38 15.12
C ASP A 173 -46.60 -5.96 15.54
N GLY A 174 -45.36 -5.56 15.31
CA GLY A 174 -44.94 -4.18 15.45
C GLY A 174 -45.64 -3.32 14.40
N HIS A 175 -46.25 -2.25 14.81
CA HIS A 175 -46.73 -1.18 13.94
C HIS A 175 -45.58 -0.27 13.52
#